data_e8c669ebe3428d1a932652e9fc195e4f
#
_entry.id   e8c669ebe3428d1a932652e9fc195e4f
#
_cell.length_a   1.000
_cell.length_b   1.000
_cell.length_c   1.000
_cell.angle_alpha   90.00
_cell.angle_beta   90.00
_cell.angle_gamma   90.00
#
_symmetry.space_group_name_H-M   'P 1'
#
loop_
_entity.id
_entity.type
_entity.pdbx_description
1 polymer ?
#
loop_
_entity_poly.entity_id
_entity_poly.type
_entity_poly.pdbx_seq_one_letter_code
_entity_poly.pdbx_strand_id
1 'polypeptide(L)'
;MSKRRSSALVVGTDDWAADQTVGALRRGNMVVLRCHEPGEPVFPCNAFIDGRTCPLDAGFDVVVTVRARSSRIIEPGEIGVICALRTGHPLVVAGVTADSPFAGLATKEVEEGGDAVKACYDAIRADSDPETGTPLVDLRPAEV
;
A
#
# COMPACT_ATOMS: atom_id res chain seq x y z
N MET A 1 -11.30 -14.30 -22.13
CA MET A 1 -11.65 -13.22 -21.19
C MET A 1 -10.40 -12.71 -20.48
N SER A 2 -10.08 -11.47 -20.71
CA SER A 2 -8.88 -10.92 -20.12
C SER A 2 -9.18 -10.53 -18.66
N LYS A 3 -8.29 -10.93 -17.78
CA LYS A 3 -8.39 -10.53 -16.39
C LYS A 3 -7.69 -9.20 -16.21
N ARG A 4 -8.28 -8.34 -15.44
CA ARG A 4 -7.64 -7.11 -15.03
C ARG A 4 -6.41 -7.48 -14.20
N ARG A 5 -5.29 -6.84 -14.49
CA ARG A 5 -4.11 -7.04 -13.66
C ARG A 5 -4.34 -6.42 -12.29
N SER A 6 -3.80 -7.06 -11.27
CA SER A 6 -3.84 -6.52 -9.92
C SER A 6 -3.00 -5.25 -9.87
N SER A 7 -3.38 -4.34 -9.00
CA SER A 7 -2.70 -3.06 -8.86
C SER A 7 -2.35 -2.77 -7.41
N ALA A 8 -1.25 -2.10 -7.23
CA ALA A 8 -0.75 -1.75 -5.91
C ALA A 8 -0.41 -0.26 -5.85
N LEU A 9 -0.80 0.38 -4.76
CA LEU A 9 -0.31 1.71 -4.45
C LEU A 9 0.96 1.53 -3.61
N VAL A 10 2.08 2.05 -4.09
CA VAL A 10 3.35 1.95 -3.36
C VAL A 10 3.71 3.29 -2.77
N VAL A 11 3.94 3.31 -1.48
CA VAL A 11 4.43 4.48 -0.76
C VAL A 11 5.64 4.05 0.06
N GLY A 12 6.40 4.98 0.61
CA GLY A 12 7.56 4.59 1.36
C GLY A 12 8.18 5.75 2.12
N THR A 13 9.14 5.41 2.98
CA THR A 13 9.86 6.41 3.75
C THR A 13 10.90 7.13 2.92
N ASP A 14 11.38 6.48 1.84
CA ASP A 14 12.21 7.16 0.86
C ASP A 14 11.99 6.54 -0.52
N ASP A 15 12.33 7.31 -1.56
CA ASP A 15 12.06 6.91 -2.94
C ASP A 15 12.92 5.73 -3.39
N TRP A 16 14.17 5.62 -2.88
CA TRP A 16 15.04 4.54 -3.31
C TRP A 16 14.49 3.17 -2.90
N ALA A 17 14.08 3.05 -1.64
CA ALA A 17 13.51 1.80 -1.16
C ALA A 17 12.20 1.49 -1.88
N ALA A 18 11.37 2.51 -2.09
CA ALA A 18 10.11 2.32 -2.80
C ALA A 18 10.33 1.87 -4.24
N ASP A 19 11.33 2.45 -4.92
CA ASP A 19 11.62 2.10 -6.32
C ASP A 19 11.99 0.63 -6.49
N GLN A 20 12.72 0.06 -5.53
CA GLN A 20 13.08 -1.35 -5.61
C GLN A 20 11.84 -2.25 -5.55
N THR A 21 10.93 -1.92 -4.65
CA THR A 21 9.68 -2.65 -4.54
C THR A 21 8.80 -2.45 -5.77
N VAL A 22 8.75 -1.24 -6.30
CA VAL A 22 8.01 -0.98 -7.54
C VAL A 22 8.52 -1.89 -8.65
N GLY A 23 9.84 -1.99 -8.81
CA GLY A 23 10.43 -2.86 -9.83
C GLY A 23 10.01 -4.31 -9.63
N ALA A 24 10.06 -4.80 -8.39
CA ALA A 24 9.69 -6.17 -8.10
C ALA A 24 8.21 -6.44 -8.42
N LEU A 25 7.33 -5.52 -8.03
CA LEU A 25 5.90 -5.69 -8.29
C LEU A 25 5.59 -5.67 -9.78
N ARG A 26 6.25 -4.81 -10.54
CA ARG A 26 6.07 -4.78 -11.99
C ARG A 26 6.52 -6.08 -12.64
N ARG A 27 7.64 -6.63 -12.19
CA ARG A 27 8.11 -7.94 -12.67
C ARG A 27 7.13 -9.04 -12.29
N GLY A 28 6.40 -8.85 -11.19
CA GLY A 28 5.35 -9.77 -10.75
C GLY A 28 4.01 -9.53 -11.41
N ASN A 29 3.98 -8.75 -12.48
CA ASN A 29 2.79 -8.49 -13.29
C ASN A 29 1.73 -7.63 -12.58
N MET A 30 2.16 -6.72 -11.73
CA MET A 30 1.26 -5.77 -11.08
C MET A 30 1.39 -4.39 -11.70
N VAL A 31 0.27 -3.69 -11.78
CA VAL A 31 0.27 -2.28 -12.11
C VAL A 31 0.60 -1.52 -10.83
N VAL A 32 1.49 -0.56 -10.90
CA VAL A 32 1.91 0.20 -9.74
C VAL A 32 1.48 1.66 -9.86
N LEU A 33 0.87 2.16 -8.79
CA LEU A 33 0.44 3.54 -8.68
C LEU A 33 1.24 4.22 -7.56
N ARG A 34 1.41 5.52 -7.66
CA ARG A 34 2.14 6.30 -6.66
C ARG A 34 1.40 7.61 -6.37
N CYS A 35 1.53 8.10 -5.14
CA CYS A 35 0.90 9.34 -4.73
C CYS A 35 1.66 10.56 -5.23
N HIS A 36 2.93 10.41 -5.60
CA HIS A 36 3.76 11.47 -6.18
C HIS A 36 4.78 10.83 -7.10
N GLU A 37 5.29 11.63 -8.04
CA GLU A 37 6.28 11.11 -8.98
C GLU A 37 7.64 10.98 -8.28
N PRO A 38 8.47 10.00 -8.70
CA PRO A 38 9.80 9.85 -8.12
C PRO A 38 10.61 11.13 -8.23
N GLY A 39 11.27 11.49 -7.14
CA GLY A 39 12.10 12.68 -7.11
C GLY A 39 11.37 13.98 -6.80
N GLU A 40 10.05 13.94 -6.79
CA GLU A 40 9.25 15.10 -6.43
C GLU A 40 8.97 15.12 -4.94
N PRO A 41 8.64 16.28 -4.36
CA PRO A 41 8.22 16.35 -2.98
C PRO A 41 7.01 15.46 -2.73
N VAL A 42 6.90 14.95 -1.52
CA VAL A 42 5.75 14.14 -1.12
C VAL A 42 4.46 14.93 -1.24
N PHE A 43 4.50 16.20 -0.97
CA PHE A 43 3.32 17.05 -1.03
C PHE A 43 3.62 18.30 -1.88
N PRO A 44 2.72 18.71 -2.77
CA PRO A 44 1.36 18.17 -2.95
C PRO A 44 1.38 16.82 -3.65
N CYS A 45 0.47 15.96 -3.25
CA CYS A 45 0.33 14.66 -3.91
C CYS A 45 -0.37 14.83 -5.26
N ASN A 46 -0.36 13.76 -6.06
CA ASN A 46 -0.92 13.81 -7.42
C ASN A 46 -2.36 14.33 -7.47
N ALA A 47 -3.12 14.13 -6.40
CA ALA A 47 -4.51 14.59 -6.36
C ALA A 47 -4.65 16.12 -6.53
N PHE A 48 -3.61 16.86 -6.18
CA PHE A 48 -3.65 18.33 -6.22
C PHE A 48 -2.91 18.93 -7.40
N ILE A 49 -2.41 18.11 -8.29
CA ILE A 49 -1.65 18.59 -9.45
C ILE A 49 -2.49 18.38 -10.70
N ASP A 50 -2.67 19.45 -11.47
CA ASP A 50 -3.45 19.40 -12.70
C ASP A 50 -2.92 18.33 -13.65
N GLY A 51 -3.83 17.55 -14.22
CA GLY A 51 -3.47 16.51 -15.17
C GLY A 51 -3.04 15.20 -14.52
N ARG A 52 -3.01 15.13 -13.20
CA ARG A 52 -2.67 13.91 -12.49
C ARG A 52 -3.86 13.37 -11.75
N THR A 53 -3.84 12.08 -11.49
CA THR A 53 -4.96 11.37 -10.87
C THR A 53 -4.57 10.86 -9.49
N CYS A 54 -5.44 11.05 -8.51
CA CYS A 54 -5.30 10.43 -7.22
C CYS A 54 -5.42 8.90 -7.40
N PRO A 55 -4.49 8.11 -6.84
CA PRO A 55 -4.60 6.64 -6.94
C PRO A 55 -5.93 6.08 -6.46
N LEU A 56 -6.58 6.73 -5.48
CA LEU A 56 -7.89 6.29 -5.02
C LEU A 56 -8.94 6.38 -6.12
N ASP A 57 -8.84 7.41 -6.97
CA ASP A 57 -9.77 7.57 -8.08
C ASP A 57 -9.50 6.57 -9.19
N ALA A 58 -8.22 6.24 -9.40
CA ALA A 58 -7.84 5.24 -10.39
C ALA A 58 -8.21 3.83 -9.95
N GLY A 59 -8.23 3.60 -8.64
CA GLY A 59 -8.51 2.27 -8.09
C GLY A 59 -7.27 1.40 -7.98
N PHE A 60 -7.12 0.72 -6.85
CA PHE A 60 -6.04 -0.24 -6.67
C PHE A 60 -6.53 -1.33 -5.70
N ASP A 61 -5.77 -2.42 -5.63
CA ASP A 61 -6.19 -3.60 -4.86
C ASP A 61 -5.48 -3.71 -3.50
N VAL A 62 -4.28 -3.18 -3.39
CA VAL A 62 -3.49 -3.29 -2.16
C VAL A 62 -2.59 -2.06 -2.04
N VAL A 63 -2.32 -1.65 -0.80
CA VAL A 63 -1.33 -0.60 -0.55
C VAL A 63 -0.10 -1.23 0.10
N VAL A 64 1.07 -0.80 -0.35
CA VAL A 64 2.35 -1.26 0.18
C VAL A 64 3.11 -0.05 0.70
N THR A 65 3.51 -0.08 1.96
CA THR A 65 4.44 0.92 2.46
C THR A 65 5.80 0.26 2.62
N VAL A 66 6.82 0.87 2.03
CA VAL A 66 8.19 0.35 2.07
C VAL A 66 8.97 1.18 3.07
N ARG A 67 9.39 0.55 4.16
CA ARG A 67 10.04 1.25 5.24
C ARG A 67 11.55 0.97 5.21
N ALA A 68 12.32 2.04 5.11
CA ALA A 68 13.77 1.93 5.04
C ALA A 68 14.42 1.86 6.42
N ARG A 69 13.68 2.23 7.47
CA ARG A 69 14.22 2.26 8.83
C ARG A 69 13.11 2.03 9.85
N SER A 70 13.51 1.64 11.05
CA SER A 70 12.57 1.48 12.15
C SER A 70 12.08 2.85 12.62
N SER A 71 10.78 3.00 12.77
CA SER A 71 10.19 4.24 13.26
C SER A 71 8.78 3.97 13.74
N ARG A 72 8.41 4.55 14.88
CA ARG A 72 7.06 4.44 15.42
C ARG A 72 6.12 5.48 14.88
N ILE A 73 6.64 6.46 14.16
CA ILE A 73 5.80 7.51 13.60
C ILE A 73 5.56 7.27 12.12
N ILE A 74 4.42 7.76 11.65
CA ILE A 74 4.10 7.72 10.23
C ILE A 74 4.88 8.84 9.56
N GLU A 75 5.68 8.48 8.56
CA GLU A 75 6.48 9.47 7.86
C GLU A 75 5.70 10.09 6.71
N PRO A 76 6.08 11.30 6.29
CA PRO A 76 5.31 12.01 5.24
C PRO A 76 5.09 11.19 3.99
N GLY A 77 6.08 10.38 3.59
CA GLY A 77 5.94 9.54 2.41
C GLY A 77 4.89 8.45 2.56
N GLU A 78 4.41 8.22 3.77
CA GLU A 78 3.45 7.14 4.04
C GLU A 78 2.01 7.63 4.18
N ILE A 79 1.74 8.90 3.90
CA ILE A 79 0.38 9.42 4.04
C ILE A 79 -0.62 8.65 3.17
N GLY A 80 -0.17 8.15 2.03
CA GLY A 80 -1.04 7.33 1.17
C GLY A 80 -1.60 6.09 1.85
N VAL A 81 -0.88 5.55 2.87
CA VAL A 81 -1.39 4.43 3.65
C VAL A 81 -2.69 4.82 4.36
N ILE A 82 -2.71 6.00 4.95
CA ILE A 82 -3.89 6.46 5.67
C ILE A 82 -5.08 6.60 4.72
N CYS A 83 -4.84 7.19 3.55
CA CYS A 83 -5.89 7.30 2.54
C CYS A 83 -6.43 5.93 2.15
N ALA A 84 -5.54 4.97 1.94
CA ALA A 84 -5.92 3.62 1.54
C ALA A 84 -6.68 2.88 2.65
N LEU A 85 -6.22 3.01 3.89
CA LEU A 85 -6.88 2.35 5.01
C LEU A 85 -8.29 2.90 5.25
N ARG A 86 -8.48 4.19 5.04
CA ARG A 86 -9.79 4.81 5.19
C ARG A 86 -10.81 4.28 4.17
N THR A 87 -10.32 3.76 3.07
CA THR A 87 -11.17 3.19 2.03
C THR A 87 -11.19 1.66 2.05
N GLY A 88 -10.63 1.06 3.10
CA GLY A 88 -10.76 -0.38 3.32
C GLY A 88 -9.80 -1.26 2.54
N HIS A 89 -8.72 -0.72 2.03
CA HIS A 89 -7.76 -1.53 1.26
C HIS A 89 -6.84 -2.32 2.18
N PRO A 90 -6.43 -3.53 1.77
CA PRO A 90 -5.45 -4.28 2.54
C PRO A 90 -4.08 -3.61 2.48
N LEU A 91 -3.30 -3.78 3.54
CA LEU A 91 -1.99 -3.15 3.70
C LEU A 91 -0.89 -4.20 3.81
N VAL A 92 0.17 -4.00 3.05
CA VAL A 92 1.41 -4.75 3.19
C VAL A 92 2.50 -3.79 3.67
N VAL A 93 3.19 -4.17 4.73
CA VAL A 93 4.36 -3.43 5.21
C VAL A 93 5.60 -4.20 4.77
N ALA A 94 6.47 -3.54 4.02
CA ALA A 94 7.68 -4.17 3.48
C ALA A 94 8.93 -3.43 3.96
N GLY A 95 10.04 -4.15 4.05
CA GLY A 95 11.31 -3.59 4.47
C GLY A 95 11.52 -3.74 5.97
N VAL A 96 11.84 -2.65 6.65
CA VAL A 96 12.04 -2.68 8.09
C VAL A 96 10.68 -2.61 8.77
N THR A 97 10.22 -3.74 9.31
CA THR A 97 8.88 -3.83 9.90
C THR A 97 8.85 -3.60 11.40
N ALA A 98 10.02 -3.58 12.04
CA ALA A 98 10.10 -3.38 13.48
C ALA A 98 9.54 -2.01 13.89
N ASP A 99 8.81 -1.99 14.98
CA ASP A 99 8.22 -0.76 15.54
C ASP A 99 7.32 0.01 14.58
N SER A 100 6.75 -0.68 13.59
CA SER A 100 5.86 -0.03 12.63
C SER A 100 4.59 0.49 13.31
N PRO A 101 4.18 1.72 13.01
CA PRO A 101 2.90 2.23 13.51
C PRO A 101 1.71 1.49 12.91
N PHE A 102 1.95 0.67 11.89
CA PHE A 102 0.89 -0.08 11.21
C PHE A 102 0.80 -1.54 11.66
N ALA A 103 1.53 -1.92 12.72
CA ALA A 103 1.65 -3.34 13.11
C ALA A 103 0.30 -4.03 13.31
N GLY A 104 -0.68 -3.36 13.89
CA GLY A 104 -1.99 -3.94 14.12
C GLY A 104 -2.94 -3.84 12.93
N LEU A 105 -2.52 -3.19 11.85
CA LEU A 105 -3.36 -2.91 10.70
C LEU A 105 -2.90 -3.63 9.43
N ALA A 106 -1.66 -4.11 9.43
CA ALA A 106 -1.11 -4.74 8.24
C ALA A 106 -1.69 -6.13 8.03
N THR A 107 -2.08 -6.42 6.80
CA THR A 107 -2.52 -7.76 6.41
C THR A 107 -1.32 -8.69 6.34
N LYS A 108 -0.19 -8.18 5.83
CA LYS A 108 1.07 -8.92 5.75
C LYS A 108 2.24 -7.99 6.05
N GLU A 109 3.30 -8.56 6.62
CA GLU A 109 4.56 -7.86 6.81
C GLU A 109 5.66 -8.72 6.22
N VAL A 110 6.56 -8.11 5.45
CA VAL A 110 7.70 -8.81 4.84
C VAL A 110 8.95 -7.95 4.98
N GLU A 111 10.08 -8.61 5.25
CA GLU A 111 11.32 -7.90 5.49
C GLU A 111 12.04 -7.49 4.24
N GLU A 112 11.81 -8.17 3.13
CA GLU A 112 12.51 -7.89 1.89
C GLU A 112 11.57 -7.65 0.73
N GLY A 113 12.00 -6.76 -0.16
CA GLY A 113 11.18 -6.35 -1.29
C GLY A 113 10.76 -7.48 -2.22
N GLY A 114 11.59 -8.52 -2.33
CA GLY A 114 11.26 -9.66 -3.18
C GLY A 114 10.03 -10.42 -2.73
N ASP A 115 9.80 -10.45 -1.43
CA ASP A 115 8.63 -11.14 -0.88
C ASP A 115 7.37 -10.29 -0.97
N ALA A 116 7.51 -9.02 -1.31
CA ALA A 116 6.36 -8.12 -1.40
C ALA A 116 5.37 -8.57 -2.48
N VAL A 117 5.86 -9.16 -3.56
CA VAL A 117 4.98 -9.65 -4.63
C VAL A 117 4.02 -10.70 -4.09
N LYS A 118 4.56 -11.72 -3.43
CA LYS A 118 3.72 -12.77 -2.85
C LYS A 118 2.80 -12.21 -1.78
N ALA A 119 3.34 -11.35 -0.92
CA ALA A 119 2.55 -10.75 0.14
C ALA A 119 1.38 -9.94 -0.40
N CYS A 120 1.59 -9.21 -1.49
CA CYS A 120 0.52 -8.44 -2.11
C CYS A 120 -0.57 -9.34 -2.68
N TYR A 121 -0.19 -10.39 -3.41
CA TYR A 121 -1.19 -11.31 -3.94
C TYR A 121 -1.95 -12.02 -2.82
N ASP A 122 -1.25 -12.42 -1.76
CA ASP A 122 -1.90 -13.06 -0.62
C ASP A 122 -2.87 -12.09 0.07
N ALA A 123 -2.48 -10.84 0.22
CA ALA A 123 -3.34 -9.82 0.85
C ALA A 123 -4.58 -9.55 0.02
N ILE A 124 -4.44 -9.49 -1.30
CA ILE A 124 -5.57 -9.28 -2.19
C ILE A 124 -6.54 -10.46 -2.08
N ARG A 125 -6.03 -11.68 -2.06
CA ARG A 125 -6.88 -12.86 -1.93
C ARG A 125 -7.61 -12.88 -0.59
N ALA A 126 -6.92 -12.56 0.48
CA ALA A 126 -7.53 -12.55 1.81
C ALA A 126 -8.66 -11.51 1.89
N ASP A 127 -8.45 -10.36 1.26
CA ASP A 127 -9.46 -9.30 1.25
C ASP A 127 -10.69 -9.72 0.44
N SER A 128 -10.49 -10.52 -0.60
CA SER A 128 -11.57 -10.95 -1.49
C SER A 128 -12.33 -12.15 -0.94
N ASP A 129 -11.78 -12.85 0.06
CA ASP A 129 -12.36 -14.08 0.58
C ASP A 129 -13.16 -13.77 1.84
N PRO A 130 -14.49 -13.79 1.77
CA PRO A 130 -15.31 -13.44 2.93
C PRO A 130 -15.16 -14.43 4.09
N GLU A 131 -14.64 -15.62 3.86
CA GLU A 131 -14.49 -16.60 4.93
C GLU A 131 -13.18 -16.46 5.67
N THR A 132 -12.13 -16.04 4.98
CA THR A 132 -10.84 -15.80 5.60
C THR A 132 -10.57 -14.35 5.84
N GLY A 133 -11.39 -13.49 5.24
CA GLY A 133 -11.32 -12.08 5.51
C GLY A 133 -11.48 -11.87 6.99
N THR A 134 -10.49 -11.28 7.61
CA THR A 134 -10.60 -10.86 8.98
C THR A 134 -11.90 -10.11 9.08
N PRO A 135 -12.78 -10.51 9.99
CA PRO A 135 -13.94 -9.68 10.21
C PRO A 135 -13.36 -8.32 10.54
N LEU A 136 -13.53 -7.48 9.60
CA LEU A 136 -13.15 -6.13 9.79
C LEU A 136 -13.66 -5.74 11.12
N VAL A 137 -12.73 -5.36 11.94
CA VAL A 137 -13.13 -4.56 13.05
C VAL A 137 -14.03 -3.55 12.42
N ASP A 138 -15.29 -3.68 12.72
CA ASP A 138 -16.28 -2.84 12.13
C ASP A 138 -15.99 -1.41 12.58
N LEU A 139 -15.29 -0.68 11.73
CA LEU A 139 -14.97 0.71 12.02
C LEU A 139 -16.16 1.60 11.80
N ARG A 140 -17.27 1.04 11.37
CA ARG A 140 -18.49 1.82 11.31
C ARG A 140 -18.89 2.15 12.73
N PRO A 141 -19.42 3.33 12.96
CA PRO A 141 -19.99 3.62 14.27
C PRO A 141 -20.97 2.53 14.60
N ALA A 142 -20.87 2.02 15.81
CA ALA A 142 -21.76 0.97 16.24
C ALA A 142 -23.16 1.37 15.85
N GLU A 143 -23.80 0.53 15.14
CA GLU A 143 -25.16 0.77 14.80
C GLU A 143 -25.97 0.71 16.06
N VAL A 144 -26.51 1.80 16.35
CA VAL A 144 -27.30 1.95 17.55
C VAL A 144 -28.72 1.77 17.19
#